data_921f765da74a50384be40d789f6215b6
#
_entry.id   921f765da74a50384be40d789f6215b6
#
_cell.length_a   1.000
_cell.length_b   1.000
_cell.length_c   1.000
_cell.angle_alpha   90.00
_cell.angle_beta   90.00
_cell.angle_gamma   90.00
#
_symmetry.space_group_name_H-M   'P 1'
#
loop_
_entity.id
_entity.type
_entity.pdbx_description
1 polymer ?
#
loop_
_entity_poly.entity_id
_entity_poly.type
_entity_poly.pdbx_seq_one_letter_code
_entity_poly.pdbx_strand_id
1 'polypeptide(L)'
;DESVIGSTFHIIERRNGFVIRKKMEPFIKQTKENVRKLSFRIIDVLADLHKINPELVGLGNLGRPQGFVKRQLDGWEVRWKKSTDNKILKPKFDKLTNYLRSNLPEPQAATILHNDFKLDNIMWSNSEEITPIAVFDWDMCTRGDPLMDVGHMLNYWIDENDHEECKNITSMPTDKIYYPTRTEMIDYYSQKTGFNLQNISWYYAFGAFKLAVILQQIFYRFQKGQTKDKRFANFGTRIDALINRANNVFNLT
;
A
#
# COMPACT_ATOMS: atom_id res chain seq x y z
N ASP A 1 18.27 -4.97 23.46
CA ASP A 1 19.36 -5.61 24.21
C ASP A 1 19.79 -6.89 23.48
N GLU A 2 21.01 -6.88 22.96
CA GLU A 2 21.57 -8.02 22.21
C GLU A 2 22.11 -9.13 23.11
N SER A 3 22.27 -8.88 24.43
CA SER A 3 22.82 -9.86 25.37
C SER A 3 21.90 -11.06 25.61
N VAL A 4 20.60 -10.94 25.31
CA VAL A 4 19.60 -11.98 25.61
C VAL A 4 19.56 -13.06 24.54
N ILE A 5 19.45 -12.65 23.24
CA ILE A 5 19.32 -13.59 22.10
C ILE A 5 20.31 -13.31 20.97
N GLY A 6 21.31 -12.46 21.18
CA GLY A 6 22.33 -12.13 20.17
C GLY A 6 21.87 -11.18 19.06
N SER A 7 20.68 -10.58 19.20
CA SER A 7 20.17 -9.57 18.27
C SER A 7 19.22 -8.60 18.97
N THR A 8 19.03 -7.43 18.40
CA THR A 8 18.02 -6.46 18.86
C THR A 8 16.61 -7.02 18.65
N PHE A 9 15.76 -6.90 19.66
CA PHE A 9 14.37 -7.35 19.62
C PHE A 9 13.43 -6.38 20.33
N HIS A 10 12.13 -6.47 20.03
CA HIS A 10 11.07 -5.73 20.69
C HIS A 10 10.11 -6.68 21.41
N ILE A 11 9.68 -6.28 22.59
CA ILE A 11 8.57 -6.91 23.30
C ILE A 11 7.38 -5.98 23.17
N ILE A 12 6.31 -6.48 22.56
CA ILE A 12 5.08 -5.73 22.33
C ILE A 12 3.91 -6.36 23.07
N GLU A 13 2.87 -5.57 23.32
CA GLU A 13 1.65 -6.07 23.92
C GLU A 13 0.99 -7.12 23.05
N ARG A 14 0.59 -8.25 23.65
CA ARG A 14 -0.23 -9.24 22.95
C ARG A 14 -1.69 -8.81 22.93
N ARG A 15 -2.24 -8.60 21.72
CA ARG A 15 -3.66 -8.33 21.50
C ARG A 15 -4.39 -9.60 21.01
N ASN A 16 -5.67 -9.75 21.39
CA ASN A 16 -6.54 -10.83 20.93
C ASN A 16 -7.48 -10.28 19.86
N GLY A 17 -7.43 -10.85 18.67
CA GLY A 17 -8.25 -10.42 17.55
C GLY A 17 -7.96 -11.29 16.32
N PHE A 18 -8.47 -10.88 15.17
CA PHE A 18 -8.24 -11.55 13.90
C PHE A 18 -7.73 -10.58 12.83
N VAL A 19 -7.16 -11.12 11.77
CA VAL A 19 -6.67 -10.35 10.61
C VAL A 19 -7.43 -10.82 9.38
N ILE A 20 -8.06 -9.88 8.68
CA ILE A 20 -8.77 -10.17 7.43
C ILE A 20 -7.74 -10.29 6.30
N ARG A 21 -7.79 -11.42 5.61
CA ARG A 21 -6.94 -11.69 4.44
C ARG A 21 -7.83 -12.09 3.25
N LYS A 22 -7.49 -13.15 2.56
CA LYS A 22 -8.20 -13.63 1.36
C LYS A 22 -9.67 -13.97 1.56
N LYS A 23 -10.11 -14.21 2.79
CA LYS A 23 -11.50 -14.54 3.14
C LYS A 23 -11.94 -13.73 4.34
N MET A 24 -13.21 -13.36 4.35
CA MET A 24 -13.84 -12.78 5.52
C MET A 24 -14.07 -13.90 6.57
N GLU A 25 -13.90 -13.55 7.84
CA GLU A 25 -14.18 -14.49 8.93
C GLU A 25 -15.64 -14.94 8.92
N PRO A 26 -15.94 -16.24 9.15
CA PRO A 26 -17.29 -16.80 9.01
C PRO A 26 -18.35 -16.14 9.92
N PHE A 27 -17.94 -15.61 11.07
CA PHE A 27 -18.87 -14.94 11.99
C PHE A 27 -19.26 -13.53 11.55
N ILE A 28 -18.55 -12.95 10.56
CA ILE A 28 -18.88 -11.64 10.01
C ILE A 28 -20.02 -11.79 9.01
N LYS A 29 -21.20 -11.27 9.37
CA LYS A 29 -22.32 -11.21 8.42
C LYS A 29 -21.95 -10.30 7.25
N GLN A 30 -21.81 -10.88 6.06
CA GLN A 30 -21.38 -10.18 4.85
C GLN A 30 -22.58 -9.46 4.19
N THR A 31 -23.23 -8.58 4.95
CA THR A 31 -24.24 -7.65 4.40
C THR A 31 -23.53 -6.44 3.77
N LYS A 32 -24.21 -5.75 2.86
CA LYS A 32 -23.72 -4.50 2.26
C LYS A 32 -23.31 -3.48 3.34
N GLU A 33 -24.11 -3.35 4.38
CA GLU A 33 -23.86 -2.43 5.49
C GLU A 33 -22.57 -2.79 6.23
N ASN A 34 -22.40 -4.04 6.66
CA ASN A 34 -21.24 -4.48 7.42
C ASN A 34 -19.94 -4.39 6.62
N VAL A 35 -19.96 -4.80 5.35
CA VAL A 35 -18.78 -4.73 4.48
C VAL A 35 -18.37 -3.27 4.25
N ARG A 36 -19.32 -2.37 3.99
CA ARG A 36 -19.02 -0.94 3.82
C ARG A 36 -18.54 -0.31 5.13
N LYS A 37 -19.18 -0.60 6.26
CA LYS A 37 -18.76 -0.11 7.59
C LYS A 37 -17.33 -0.51 7.90
N LEU A 38 -16.98 -1.79 7.68
CA LEU A 38 -15.62 -2.29 7.86
C LEU A 38 -14.62 -1.58 6.92
N SER A 39 -14.99 -1.42 5.65
CA SER A 39 -14.16 -0.75 4.66
C SER A 39 -13.84 0.71 5.04
N PHE A 40 -14.84 1.46 5.48
CA PHE A 40 -14.63 2.85 5.91
C PHE A 40 -13.83 2.96 7.21
N ARG A 41 -13.92 1.97 8.10
CA ARG A 41 -13.05 1.92 9.29
C ARG A 41 -11.56 1.79 8.96
N ILE A 42 -11.21 1.16 7.84
CA ILE A 42 -9.82 1.15 7.35
C ILE A 42 -9.36 2.58 7.07
N ILE A 43 -10.23 3.37 6.43
CA ILE A 43 -9.95 4.79 6.17
C ILE A 43 -9.89 5.62 7.45
N ASP A 44 -10.77 5.34 8.42
CA ASP A 44 -10.73 6.03 9.72
C ASP A 44 -9.37 5.85 10.39
N VAL A 45 -8.84 4.61 10.44
CA VAL A 45 -7.51 4.32 11.00
C VAL A 45 -6.40 5.10 10.29
N LEU A 46 -6.42 5.11 8.96
CA LEU A 46 -5.41 5.83 8.17
C LEU A 46 -5.53 7.35 8.34
N ALA A 47 -6.76 7.86 8.34
CA ALA A 47 -7.03 9.28 8.54
C ALA A 47 -6.59 9.75 9.94
N ASP A 48 -6.86 8.96 10.96
CA ASP A 48 -6.46 9.27 12.33
C ASP A 48 -4.94 9.26 12.47
N LEU A 49 -4.24 8.30 11.85
CA LEU A 49 -2.78 8.29 11.77
C LEU A 49 -2.24 9.57 11.13
N HIS A 50 -2.80 9.97 10.00
CA HIS A 50 -2.32 11.13 9.25
C HIS A 50 -2.65 12.49 9.89
N LYS A 51 -3.61 12.52 10.81
CA LYS A 51 -3.92 13.71 11.63
C LYS A 51 -3.00 13.90 12.83
N ILE A 52 -2.24 12.88 13.22
CA ILE A 52 -1.30 13.00 14.33
C ILE A 52 -0.23 14.04 13.96
N ASN A 53 -0.03 15.01 14.84
CA ASN A 53 1.11 15.91 14.73
C ASN A 53 2.36 15.17 15.26
N PRO A 54 3.36 14.87 14.38
CA PRO A 54 4.53 14.11 14.78
C PRO A 54 5.34 14.76 15.91
N GLU A 55 5.39 16.09 15.95
CA GLU A 55 6.15 16.82 16.97
C GLU A 55 5.53 16.63 18.38
N LEU A 56 4.18 16.61 18.47
CA LEU A 56 3.48 16.47 19.74
C LEU A 56 3.59 15.06 20.34
N VAL A 57 3.91 14.07 19.53
CA VAL A 57 4.04 12.67 19.98
C VAL A 57 5.51 12.21 20.03
N GLY A 58 6.47 13.14 19.98
CA GLY A 58 7.90 12.82 20.06
C GLY A 58 8.50 12.17 18.81
N LEU A 59 7.81 12.21 17.67
CA LEU A 59 8.26 11.66 16.39
C LEU A 59 8.74 12.74 15.40
N GLY A 60 9.02 13.94 15.88
CA GLY A 60 9.48 15.06 15.06
C GLY A 60 10.77 14.78 14.29
N ASN A 61 11.61 13.86 14.76
CA ASN A 61 12.84 13.45 14.11
C ASN A 61 12.73 12.17 13.26
N LEU A 62 11.52 11.59 13.13
CA LEU A 62 11.30 10.37 12.36
C LEU A 62 11.49 10.66 10.85
N GLY A 63 12.49 10.06 10.22
CA GLY A 63 12.77 10.19 8.80
C GLY A 63 13.10 11.61 8.34
N ARG A 64 13.01 11.87 7.04
CA ARG A 64 13.24 13.17 6.40
C ARG A 64 12.12 13.49 5.41
N PRO A 65 11.13 14.32 5.78
CA PRO A 65 10.00 14.62 4.91
C PRO A 65 10.36 15.48 3.68
N GLN A 66 11.35 16.38 3.79
CA GLN A 66 11.76 17.25 2.69
C GLN A 66 12.26 16.45 1.48
N GLY A 67 11.65 16.66 0.31
CA GLY A 67 11.96 15.93 -0.92
C GLY A 67 11.65 14.42 -0.85
N PHE A 68 10.79 13.99 0.07
CA PHE A 68 10.46 12.57 0.29
C PHE A 68 9.93 11.90 -0.97
N VAL A 69 8.93 12.50 -1.63
CA VAL A 69 8.28 11.95 -2.84
C VAL A 69 9.31 11.67 -3.95
N LYS A 70 10.17 12.65 -4.23
CA LYS A 70 11.24 12.49 -5.21
C LYS A 70 12.22 11.37 -4.84
N ARG A 71 12.67 11.33 -3.59
CA ARG A 71 13.58 10.26 -3.13
C ARG A 71 12.95 8.87 -3.21
N GLN A 72 11.66 8.77 -2.95
CA GLN A 72 10.94 7.49 -3.11
C GLN A 72 10.95 7.05 -4.58
N LEU A 73 10.60 7.93 -5.51
CA LEU A 73 10.65 7.61 -6.94
C LEU A 73 12.05 7.16 -7.37
N ASP A 74 13.08 7.94 -7.02
CA ASP A 74 14.48 7.64 -7.36
C ASP A 74 14.93 6.29 -6.76
N GLY A 75 14.61 6.06 -5.50
CA GLY A 75 14.99 4.82 -4.80
C GLY A 75 14.33 3.57 -5.38
N TRP A 76 13.05 3.64 -5.74
CA TRP A 76 12.35 2.51 -6.36
C TRP A 76 12.80 2.25 -7.81
N GLU A 77 13.12 3.30 -8.58
CA GLU A 77 13.72 3.15 -9.90
C GLU A 77 15.09 2.46 -9.85
N VAL A 78 15.93 2.80 -8.88
CA VAL A 78 17.22 2.11 -8.67
C VAL A 78 17.02 0.63 -8.32
N ARG A 79 16.03 0.31 -7.47
CA ARG A 79 15.69 -1.08 -7.13
C ARG A 79 15.22 -1.88 -8.35
N TRP A 80 14.39 -1.26 -9.21
CA TRP A 80 13.99 -1.87 -10.48
C TRP A 80 15.19 -2.23 -11.33
N LYS A 81 16.06 -1.26 -11.63
CA LYS A 81 17.26 -1.45 -12.45
C LYS A 81 18.19 -2.57 -11.94
N LYS A 82 18.24 -2.77 -10.61
CA LYS A 82 19.02 -3.83 -9.98
C LYS A 82 18.37 -5.21 -10.01
N SER A 83 17.08 -5.30 -10.26
CA SER A 83 16.32 -6.55 -10.17
C SER A 83 15.74 -7.01 -11.50
N THR A 84 16.09 -6.39 -12.61
CA THR A 84 15.56 -6.80 -13.92
C THR A 84 16.53 -6.58 -15.08
N ASP A 85 16.55 -7.58 -15.97
CA ASP A 85 17.12 -7.49 -17.31
C ASP A 85 16.01 -7.50 -18.37
N ASN A 86 14.75 -7.31 -17.97
CA ASN A 86 13.58 -7.43 -18.83
C ASN A 86 13.50 -6.28 -19.85
N LYS A 87 13.94 -6.56 -21.08
CA LYS A 87 13.93 -5.58 -22.19
C LYS A 87 12.52 -5.25 -22.68
N ILE A 88 11.54 -6.13 -22.46
CA ILE A 88 10.14 -5.95 -22.92
C ILE A 88 9.42 -4.91 -22.04
N LEU A 89 9.59 -4.99 -20.73
CA LEU A 89 8.94 -4.06 -19.80
C LEU A 89 9.66 -2.71 -19.69
N LYS A 90 10.92 -2.66 -20.10
CA LYS A 90 11.73 -1.43 -19.97
C LYS A 90 11.10 -0.20 -20.62
N PRO A 91 10.59 -0.22 -21.86
CA PRO A 91 9.98 0.99 -22.46
C PRO A 91 8.76 1.49 -21.69
N LYS A 92 7.87 0.60 -21.24
CA LYS A 92 6.68 0.95 -20.45
C LYS A 92 7.08 1.54 -19.10
N PHE A 93 8.11 0.96 -18.47
CA PHE A 93 8.64 1.42 -17.20
C PHE A 93 9.30 2.80 -17.32
N ASP A 94 10.17 2.98 -18.34
CA ASP A 94 10.84 4.26 -18.57
C ASP A 94 9.82 5.39 -18.87
N LYS A 95 8.78 5.09 -19.66
CA LYS A 95 7.69 6.04 -19.96
C LYS A 95 6.97 6.48 -18.69
N LEU A 96 6.62 5.51 -17.82
CA LEU A 96 5.98 5.78 -16.54
C LEU A 96 6.87 6.62 -15.62
N THR A 97 8.13 6.23 -15.43
CA THR A 97 9.04 6.91 -14.51
C THR A 97 9.37 8.32 -14.98
N ASN A 98 9.52 8.54 -16.30
CA ASN A 98 9.69 9.86 -16.87
C ASN A 98 8.47 10.75 -16.61
N TYR A 99 7.25 10.22 -16.82
CA TYR A 99 6.02 10.96 -16.53
C TYR A 99 5.91 11.33 -15.04
N LEU A 100 6.09 10.35 -14.15
CA LEU A 100 6.05 10.57 -12.70
C LEU A 100 7.08 11.61 -12.26
N ARG A 101 8.27 11.61 -12.84
CA ARG A 101 9.34 12.55 -12.54
C ARG A 101 9.02 13.98 -13.02
N SER A 102 8.45 14.11 -14.21
CA SER A 102 8.09 15.41 -14.77
C SER A 102 6.87 16.04 -14.11
N ASN A 103 6.08 15.25 -13.37
CA ASN A 103 4.84 15.68 -12.73
C ASN A 103 4.86 15.41 -11.22
N LEU A 104 6.02 15.57 -10.57
CA LEU A 104 6.13 15.39 -9.12
C LEU A 104 5.18 16.35 -8.39
N PRO A 105 4.30 15.83 -7.52
CA PRO A 105 3.44 16.69 -6.73
C PRO A 105 4.21 17.40 -5.61
N GLU A 106 3.80 18.61 -5.29
CA GLU A 106 4.24 19.28 -4.07
C GLU A 106 3.51 18.65 -2.86
N PRO A 107 4.28 18.24 -1.83
CA PRO A 107 3.70 17.66 -0.61
C PRO A 107 2.82 18.68 0.12
N GLN A 108 1.62 18.27 0.52
CA GLN A 108 0.72 19.15 1.27
C GLN A 108 0.94 19.12 2.79
N ALA A 109 1.56 18.06 3.29
CA ALA A 109 1.85 17.88 4.72
C ALA A 109 3.02 16.91 4.92
N ALA A 110 3.55 16.87 6.14
CA ALA A 110 4.56 15.91 6.59
C ALA A 110 3.99 15.11 7.76
N THR A 111 3.13 14.15 7.46
CA THR A 111 2.45 13.29 8.44
C THR A 111 3.27 12.03 8.75
N ILE A 112 2.86 11.27 9.77
CA ILE A 112 3.38 9.92 10.00
C ILE A 112 2.80 9.01 8.91
N LEU A 113 3.67 8.30 8.20
CA LEU A 113 3.30 7.32 7.17
C LEU A 113 3.60 5.91 7.66
N HIS A 114 2.71 4.99 7.34
CA HIS A 114 2.95 3.56 7.53
C HIS A 114 3.79 2.97 6.38
N ASN A 115 3.60 3.45 5.15
CA ASN A 115 4.22 2.99 3.90
C ASN A 115 3.91 1.56 3.43
N ASP A 116 3.17 0.77 4.21
CA ASP A 116 2.63 -0.53 3.82
C ASP A 116 1.23 -0.76 4.40
N PHE A 117 0.42 0.32 4.45
CA PHE A 117 -0.93 0.27 5.00
C PHE A 117 -1.86 -0.53 4.09
N LYS A 118 -2.41 -1.60 4.64
CA LYS A 118 -3.32 -2.52 3.93
C LYS A 118 -4.13 -3.34 4.93
N LEU A 119 -5.20 -3.97 4.44
CA LEU A 119 -6.15 -4.71 5.27
C LEU A 119 -5.51 -5.82 6.13
N ASP A 120 -4.52 -6.53 5.60
CA ASP A 120 -3.85 -7.62 6.30
C ASP A 120 -2.80 -7.15 7.33
N ASN A 121 -2.55 -5.85 7.43
CA ASN A 121 -1.77 -5.22 8.51
C ASN A 121 -2.65 -4.62 9.62
N ILE A 122 -3.96 -4.90 9.63
CA ILE A 122 -4.89 -4.43 10.67
C ILE A 122 -5.44 -5.63 11.43
N MET A 123 -5.35 -5.59 12.76
CA MET A 123 -6.04 -6.54 13.63
C MET A 123 -7.39 -5.98 14.04
N TRP A 124 -8.40 -6.83 13.99
CA TRP A 124 -9.78 -6.53 14.30
C TRP A 124 -10.23 -7.22 15.59
N SER A 125 -11.14 -6.59 16.34
CA SER A 125 -11.71 -7.16 17.54
C SER A 125 -12.62 -8.35 17.23
N ASN A 126 -12.71 -9.32 18.16
CA ASN A 126 -13.66 -10.44 18.12
C ASN A 126 -15.04 -10.05 18.70
N SER A 127 -15.36 -8.76 18.84
CA SER A 127 -16.64 -8.29 19.36
C SER A 127 -17.69 -8.21 18.26
N GLU A 128 -18.97 -8.11 18.63
CA GLU A 128 -20.08 -7.88 17.68
C GLU A 128 -19.85 -6.63 16.85
N GLU A 129 -19.34 -5.59 17.48
CA GLU A 129 -18.86 -4.40 16.79
C GLU A 129 -17.39 -4.56 16.42
N ILE A 130 -17.15 -5.02 15.17
CA ILE A 130 -15.81 -5.23 14.61
C ILE A 130 -15.09 -3.89 14.52
N THR A 131 -14.09 -3.69 15.38
CA THR A 131 -13.27 -2.47 15.43
C THR A 131 -11.80 -2.79 15.22
N PRO A 132 -11.02 -1.90 14.59
CA PRO A 132 -9.57 -2.05 14.51
C PRO A 132 -8.98 -1.88 15.91
N ILE A 133 -8.08 -2.80 16.33
CA ILE A 133 -7.45 -2.80 17.66
C ILE A 133 -5.94 -2.74 17.63
N ALA A 134 -5.33 -2.98 16.47
CA ALA A 134 -3.90 -2.79 16.25
C ALA A 134 -3.59 -2.64 14.77
N VAL A 135 -2.49 -1.96 14.47
CA VAL A 135 -1.85 -1.91 13.16
C VAL A 135 -0.46 -2.51 13.29
N PHE A 136 -0.07 -3.37 12.35
CA PHE A 136 1.18 -4.09 12.34
C PHE A 136 2.12 -3.62 11.25
N ASP A 137 3.38 -4.08 11.32
CA ASP A 137 4.39 -3.93 10.26
C ASP A 137 4.79 -2.46 10.00
N TRP A 138 5.27 -1.83 11.07
CA TRP A 138 5.74 -0.45 11.07
C TRP A 138 7.18 -0.28 10.56
N ASP A 139 7.80 -1.32 10.02
CA ASP A 139 9.21 -1.31 9.59
C ASP A 139 9.54 -0.24 8.54
N MET A 140 8.54 0.18 7.75
CA MET A 140 8.67 1.21 6.74
C MET A 140 8.17 2.59 7.19
N CYS A 141 7.82 2.73 8.47
CA CYS A 141 7.27 3.96 9.02
C CYS A 141 8.25 5.13 8.87
N THR A 142 7.73 6.29 8.49
CA THR A 142 8.49 7.53 8.33
C THR A 142 7.55 8.74 8.35
N ARG A 143 8.09 9.93 8.01
CA ARG A 143 7.26 11.12 7.74
C ARG A 143 7.30 11.48 6.27
N GLY A 144 6.14 11.88 5.73
CA GLY A 144 6.02 12.32 4.33
C GLY A 144 4.61 12.75 3.97
N ASP A 145 4.35 12.88 2.67
CA ASP A 145 3.02 13.22 2.18
C ASP A 145 2.03 12.09 2.43
N PRO A 146 0.88 12.34 3.10
CA PRO A 146 -0.13 11.33 3.43
C PRO A 146 -0.68 10.58 2.22
N LEU A 147 -0.70 11.19 1.04
CA LEU A 147 -1.19 10.53 -0.18
C LEU A 147 -0.30 9.38 -0.65
N MET A 148 0.93 9.27 -0.14
CA MET A 148 1.78 8.09 -0.40
C MET A 148 1.15 6.81 0.15
N ASP A 149 0.61 6.85 1.37
CA ASP A 149 -0.09 5.70 1.96
C ASP A 149 -1.43 5.44 1.27
N VAL A 150 -2.20 6.50 0.99
CA VAL A 150 -3.49 6.36 0.29
C VAL A 150 -3.29 5.73 -1.09
N GLY A 151 -2.39 6.27 -1.90
CA GLY A 151 -2.12 5.75 -3.24
C GLY A 151 -1.61 4.30 -3.22
N HIS A 152 -0.81 3.94 -2.22
CA HIS A 152 -0.33 2.57 -2.05
C HIS A 152 -1.45 1.62 -1.63
N MET A 153 -2.26 1.99 -0.62
CA MET A 153 -3.41 1.22 -0.13
C MET A 153 -4.43 0.94 -1.25
N LEU A 154 -4.73 1.94 -2.07
CA LEU A 154 -5.68 1.79 -3.18
C LEU A 154 -5.27 0.74 -4.22
N ASN A 155 -3.99 0.39 -4.32
CA ASN A 155 -3.54 -0.69 -5.20
C ASN A 155 -3.85 -2.10 -4.66
N TYR A 156 -4.07 -2.22 -3.35
CA TYR A 156 -4.61 -3.43 -2.73
C TYR A 156 -6.14 -3.46 -2.73
N TRP A 157 -6.79 -2.32 -2.99
CA TRP A 157 -8.24 -2.21 -3.08
C TRP A 157 -8.71 -2.60 -4.48
N ILE A 158 -9.68 -3.53 -4.55
CA ILE A 158 -10.17 -4.05 -5.82
C ILE A 158 -11.44 -3.30 -6.22
N ASP A 159 -11.48 -2.89 -7.49
CA ASP A 159 -12.67 -2.43 -8.17
C ASP A 159 -13.15 -3.45 -9.21
N GLU A 160 -14.43 -3.42 -9.52
CA GLU A 160 -15.09 -4.35 -10.43
C GLU A 160 -14.41 -4.41 -11.80
N ASN A 161 -13.97 -3.27 -12.31
CA ASN A 161 -13.34 -3.12 -13.63
C ASN A 161 -11.82 -3.41 -13.63
N ASP A 162 -11.26 -3.88 -12.52
CA ASP A 162 -9.84 -4.22 -12.47
C ASP A 162 -9.52 -5.44 -13.35
N HIS A 163 -8.37 -5.38 -14.00
CA HIS A 163 -7.82 -6.54 -14.70
C HIS A 163 -7.60 -7.71 -13.73
N GLU A 164 -7.90 -8.94 -14.15
CA GLU A 164 -7.83 -10.14 -13.30
C GLU A 164 -6.47 -10.33 -12.61
N GLU A 165 -5.36 -10.08 -13.33
CA GLU A 165 -4.02 -10.17 -12.75
C GLU A 165 -3.80 -9.15 -11.61
N CYS A 166 -4.47 -7.99 -11.67
CA CYS A 166 -4.45 -7.01 -10.59
C CYS A 166 -5.30 -7.44 -9.40
N LYS A 167 -6.43 -8.13 -9.60
CA LYS A 167 -7.23 -8.73 -8.53
C LYS A 167 -6.45 -9.82 -7.78
N ASN A 168 -5.57 -10.54 -8.48
CA ASN A 168 -4.73 -11.60 -7.91
C ASN A 168 -3.54 -11.09 -7.07
N ILE A 169 -3.25 -9.79 -7.07
CA ILE A 169 -2.13 -9.23 -6.30
C ILE A 169 -2.51 -9.01 -4.84
N THR A 170 -3.75 -8.66 -4.59
CA THR A 170 -4.22 -8.31 -3.25
C THR A 170 -4.42 -9.51 -2.36
N SER A 171 -4.28 -9.30 -1.05
CA SER A 171 -4.63 -10.25 -0.02
C SER A 171 -6.06 -10.08 0.51
N MET A 172 -6.75 -9.00 0.13
CA MET A 172 -8.12 -8.77 0.60
C MET A 172 -9.12 -9.74 -0.06
N PRO A 173 -10.28 -9.98 0.57
CA PRO A 173 -11.35 -10.77 -0.02
C PRO A 173 -11.84 -10.13 -1.33
N THR A 174 -11.75 -10.86 -2.44
CA THR A 174 -11.97 -10.32 -3.80
C THR A 174 -13.31 -10.69 -4.41
N ASP A 175 -14.03 -11.60 -3.78
CA ASP A 175 -15.29 -12.18 -4.25
C ASP A 175 -16.53 -11.38 -3.81
N LYS A 176 -16.37 -10.13 -3.38
CA LYS A 176 -17.40 -9.35 -2.71
C LYS A 176 -17.93 -8.20 -3.55
N ILE A 177 -19.22 -8.16 -3.74
CA ILE A 177 -19.96 -7.14 -4.49
C ILE A 177 -20.29 -5.89 -3.67
N TYR A 178 -19.95 -5.87 -2.37
CA TYR A 178 -20.40 -4.81 -1.46
C TYR A 178 -19.31 -3.85 -1.02
N TYR A 179 -18.09 -4.02 -1.51
CA TYR A 179 -17.01 -3.09 -1.20
C TYR A 179 -17.28 -1.72 -1.83
N PRO A 180 -16.97 -0.62 -1.13
CA PRO A 180 -16.97 0.70 -1.75
C PRO A 180 -15.93 0.76 -2.86
N THR A 181 -16.21 1.55 -3.89
CA THR A 181 -15.26 1.84 -4.96
C THR A 181 -14.04 2.61 -4.44
N ARG A 182 -12.94 2.64 -5.19
CA ARG A 182 -11.79 3.49 -4.85
C ARG A 182 -12.17 4.95 -4.74
N THR A 183 -13.06 5.43 -5.61
CA THR A 183 -13.58 6.81 -5.53
C THR A 183 -14.28 7.06 -4.21
N GLU A 184 -15.19 6.19 -3.79
CA GLU A 184 -15.86 6.33 -2.49
C GLU A 184 -14.87 6.33 -1.31
N MET A 185 -13.81 5.50 -1.38
CA MET A 185 -12.75 5.46 -0.34
C MET A 185 -11.95 6.77 -0.31
N ILE A 186 -11.62 7.31 -1.48
CA ILE A 186 -10.92 8.60 -1.65
C ILE A 186 -11.76 9.75 -1.11
N ASP A 187 -13.03 9.83 -1.48
CA ASP A 187 -13.95 10.88 -1.04
C ASP A 187 -14.12 10.84 0.49
N TYR A 188 -14.28 9.65 1.04
CA TYR A 188 -14.40 9.48 2.49
C TYR A 188 -13.12 9.92 3.22
N TYR A 189 -11.95 9.56 2.69
CA TYR A 189 -10.67 10.00 3.26
C TYR A 189 -10.53 11.54 3.22
N SER A 190 -10.91 12.18 2.11
CA SER A 190 -10.91 13.64 1.99
C SER A 190 -11.82 14.30 3.02
N GLN A 191 -13.03 13.77 3.19
CA GLN A 191 -13.99 14.27 4.20
C GLN A 191 -13.45 14.14 5.62
N LYS A 192 -12.73 13.07 5.92
CA LYS A 192 -12.17 12.81 7.26
C LYS A 192 -10.94 13.66 7.58
N THR A 193 -10.12 13.97 6.59
CA THR A 193 -8.83 14.63 6.80
C THR A 193 -8.81 16.09 6.38
N GLY A 194 -9.66 16.49 5.43
CA GLY A 194 -9.61 17.81 4.79
C GLY A 194 -8.45 17.96 3.80
N PHE A 195 -7.68 16.90 3.53
CA PHE A 195 -6.57 16.96 2.57
C PHE A 195 -7.07 17.12 1.13
N ASN A 196 -6.30 17.87 0.33
CA ASN A 196 -6.54 18.01 -1.11
C ASN A 196 -6.08 16.74 -1.83
N LEU A 197 -6.99 16.12 -2.60
CA LEU A 197 -6.72 14.89 -3.33
C LEU A 197 -6.52 15.10 -4.85
N GLN A 198 -6.30 16.32 -5.30
CA GLN A 198 -6.13 16.64 -6.71
C GLN A 198 -5.04 15.79 -7.39
N ASN A 199 -3.98 15.46 -6.68
CA ASN A 199 -2.86 14.66 -7.19
C ASN A 199 -2.97 13.17 -6.90
N ILE A 200 -4.12 12.67 -6.41
CA ILE A 200 -4.25 11.26 -5.98
C ILE A 200 -3.91 10.27 -7.11
N SER A 201 -4.20 10.62 -8.36
CA SER A 201 -3.85 9.80 -9.53
C SER A 201 -2.34 9.55 -9.63
N TRP A 202 -1.51 10.57 -9.34
CA TRP A 202 -0.07 10.41 -9.30
C TRP A 202 0.36 9.40 -8.22
N TYR A 203 -0.17 9.53 -7.02
CA TYR A 203 0.16 8.64 -5.89
C TYR A 203 -0.35 7.22 -6.11
N TYR A 204 -1.51 7.07 -6.75
CA TYR A 204 -2.03 5.75 -7.13
C TYR A 204 -1.14 5.06 -8.16
N ALA A 205 -0.73 5.77 -9.22
CA ALA A 205 0.20 5.24 -10.22
C ALA A 205 1.57 4.93 -9.61
N PHE A 206 2.08 5.81 -8.72
CA PHE A 206 3.30 5.54 -7.96
C PHE A 206 3.17 4.30 -7.06
N GLY A 207 2.03 4.12 -6.41
CA GLY A 207 1.75 2.92 -5.59
C GLY A 207 1.80 1.63 -6.42
N ALA A 208 1.20 1.62 -7.62
CA ALA A 208 1.27 0.49 -8.55
C ALA A 208 2.72 0.23 -9.04
N PHE A 209 3.46 1.30 -9.37
CA PHE A 209 4.88 1.23 -9.72
C PHE A 209 5.72 0.63 -8.58
N LYS A 210 5.57 1.13 -7.35
CA LYS A 210 6.26 0.61 -6.16
C LYS A 210 5.98 -0.88 -5.98
N LEU A 211 4.71 -1.28 -6.05
CA LEU A 211 4.30 -2.67 -5.90
C LEU A 211 4.88 -3.56 -7.02
N ALA A 212 4.91 -3.08 -8.26
CA ALA A 212 5.56 -3.79 -9.37
C ALA A 212 7.04 -4.04 -9.09
N VAL A 213 7.76 -3.04 -8.54
CA VAL A 213 9.18 -3.18 -8.18
C VAL A 213 9.38 -4.18 -7.05
N ILE A 214 8.51 -4.18 -6.04
CA ILE A 214 8.55 -5.18 -4.94
C ILE A 214 8.40 -6.60 -5.51
N LEU A 215 7.38 -6.83 -6.34
CA LEU A 215 7.17 -8.13 -6.98
C LEU A 215 8.34 -8.52 -7.88
N GLN A 216 8.93 -7.57 -8.61
CA GLN A 216 10.10 -7.80 -9.46
C GLN A 216 11.32 -8.25 -8.65
N GLN A 217 11.59 -7.66 -7.50
CA GLN A 217 12.68 -8.09 -6.63
C GLN A 217 12.48 -9.53 -6.12
N ILE A 218 11.25 -9.91 -5.77
CA ILE A 218 10.91 -11.27 -5.34
C ILE A 218 11.06 -12.24 -6.53
N PHE A 219 10.52 -11.87 -7.69
CA PHE A 219 10.58 -12.66 -8.91
C PHE A 219 12.03 -12.91 -9.38
N TYR A 220 12.86 -11.87 -9.32
CA TYR A 220 14.30 -11.97 -9.64
C TYR A 220 15.02 -12.99 -8.73
N ARG A 221 14.76 -12.96 -7.41
CA ARG A 221 15.31 -13.96 -6.48
C ARG A 221 14.82 -15.37 -6.82
N PHE A 222 13.57 -15.52 -7.20
CA PHE A 222 13.02 -16.80 -7.66
C PHE A 222 13.73 -17.29 -8.93
N GLN A 223 13.88 -16.42 -9.94
CA GLN A 223 14.59 -16.76 -11.19
C GLN A 223 16.06 -17.11 -10.95
N LYS A 224 16.72 -16.51 -9.96
CA LYS A 224 18.10 -16.84 -9.56
C LYS A 224 18.21 -18.06 -8.64
N GLY A 225 17.10 -18.74 -8.33
CA GLY A 225 17.09 -19.93 -7.47
C GLY A 225 17.33 -19.63 -5.97
N GLN A 226 17.30 -18.35 -5.57
CA GLN A 226 17.49 -17.92 -4.17
C GLN A 226 16.25 -18.21 -3.30
N THR A 227 15.11 -18.44 -3.93
CA THR A 227 13.89 -18.95 -3.31
C THR A 227 13.23 -19.98 -4.22
N LYS A 228 12.63 -21.03 -3.63
CA LYS A 228 11.98 -22.12 -4.35
C LYS A 228 10.45 -22.08 -4.28
N ASP A 229 9.89 -21.01 -3.71
CA ASP A 229 8.44 -20.89 -3.53
C ASP A 229 7.74 -20.71 -4.88
N LYS A 230 6.99 -21.75 -5.28
CA LYS A 230 6.28 -21.79 -6.58
C LYS A 230 5.23 -20.68 -6.74
N ARG A 231 4.78 -20.04 -5.65
CA ARG A 231 3.87 -18.90 -5.72
C ARG A 231 4.45 -17.73 -6.51
N PHE A 232 5.77 -17.62 -6.59
CA PHE A 232 6.47 -16.54 -7.27
C PHE A 232 6.65 -16.77 -8.79
N ALA A 233 6.38 -17.98 -9.28
CA ALA A 233 6.57 -18.33 -10.69
C ALA A 233 5.78 -17.42 -11.67
N ASN A 234 4.58 -17.00 -11.27
CA ASN A 234 3.67 -16.19 -12.10
C ASN A 234 3.76 -14.67 -11.80
N PHE A 235 4.80 -14.22 -11.09
CA PHE A 235 4.90 -12.79 -10.77
C PHE A 235 5.16 -11.91 -12.00
N GLY A 236 5.72 -12.46 -13.07
CA GLY A 236 5.95 -11.71 -14.32
C GLY A 236 4.69 -11.08 -14.90
N THR A 237 3.58 -11.84 -14.95
CA THR A 237 2.28 -11.34 -15.44
C THR A 237 1.69 -10.27 -14.54
N ARG A 238 1.83 -10.43 -13.22
CA ARG A 238 1.37 -9.45 -12.24
C ARG A 238 2.15 -8.14 -12.31
N ILE A 239 3.46 -8.22 -12.53
CA ILE A 239 4.33 -7.06 -12.71
C ILE A 239 3.91 -6.27 -13.95
N ASP A 240 3.70 -6.94 -15.10
CA ASP A 240 3.22 -6.28 -16.32
C ASP A 240 1.83 -5.64 -16.10
N ALA A 241 0.92 -6.32 -15.43
CA ALA A 241 -0.41 -5.79 -15.11
C ALA A 241 -0.34 -4.51 -14.26
N LEU A 242 0.56 -4.46 -13.26
CA LEU A 242 0.77 -3.27 -12.44
C LEU A 242 1.38 -2.10 -13.21
N ILE A 243 2.36 -2.37 -14.06
CA ILE A 243 2.97 -1.34 -14.92
C ILE A 243 1.94 -0.80 -15.90
N ASN A 244 1.12 -1.67 -16.50
CA ASN A 244 0.03 -1.26 -17.38
C ASN A 244 -1.03 -0.44 -16.60
N ARG A 245 -1.43 -0.87 -15.40
CA ARG A 245 -2.33 -0.12 -14.52
C ARG A 245 -1.81 1.31 -14.28
N ALA A 246 -0.54 1.45 -13.92
CA ALA A 246 0.06 2.75 -13.65
C ALA A 246 0.12 3.63 -14.91
N ASN A 247 0.46 3.07 -16.08
CA ASN A 247 0.49 3.80 -17.34
C ASN A 247 -0.93 4.24 -17.76
N ASN A 248 -1.93 3.38 -17.58
CA ASN A 248 -3.33 3.67 -17.97
C ASN A 248 -3.93 4.83 -17.19
N VAL A 249 -3.48 5.09 -15.95
CA VAL A 249 -3.92 6.26 -15.16
C VAL A 249 -3.73 7.58 -15.93
N PHE A 250 -2.71 7.65 -16.78
CA PHE A 250 -2.32 8.85 -17.53
C PHE A 250 -2.42 8.66 -19.04
N ASN A 251 -3.07 7.59 -19.50
CA ASN A 251 -3.16 7.23 -20.93
C ASN A 251 -1.78 7.15 -21.61
N LEU A 252 -0.79 6.61 -20.91
CA LEU A 252 0.58 6.41 -21.41
C LEU A 252 0.69 5.08 -22.18
N THR A 253 -0.15 4.85 -23.18
CA THR A 253 -0.09 3.64 -24.03
C THR A 253 0.86 3.82 -25.22
#